data_0928e4d84e4805229cd17b82fbb4d7ce
#
_entry.id   0928e4d84e4805229cd17b82fbb4d7ce
#
_cell.length_a   1.000
_cell.length_b   1.000
_cell.length_c   1.000
_cell.angle_alpha   90.00
_cell.angle_beta   90.00
_cell.angle_gamma   90.00
#
_symmetry.space_group_name_H-M   'P 1'
#
loop_
_entity.id
_entity.type
_entity.pdbx_description
1 polymer ?
#
loop_
_entity_poly.entity_id
_entity_poly.type
_entity_poly.pdbx_seq_one_letter_code
_entity_poly.pdbx_strand_id
1 'polypeptide(L)'
;MGKEHITMIGAGLAGPVMASYLAELGYSIEIHEKRHDMRLVEQSAGRSINLALSKRGINALKDIGVFEKIKPMMMPMVGRMIHESDGNIHLQKYGQKASEVIYSISRAFLNKTL
;
A
#
# COMPACT_ATOMS: atom_id res chain seq x y z
N MET A 1 15.05 11.68 -29.67
CA MET A 1 15.72 11.78 -28.35
C MET A 1 15.51 10.51 -27.56
N GLY A 2 16.59 9.94 -27.04
CA GLY A 2 16.51 8.76 -26.19
C GLY A 2 15.73 9.07 -24.92
N LYS A 3 14.88 8.14 -24.50
CA LYS A 3 14.21 8.24 -23.20
C LYS A 3 15.25 8.16 -22.09
N GLU A 4 15.19 9.05 -21.13
CA GLU A 4 16.04 8.95 -19.96
C GLU A 4 15.77 7.65 -19.21
N HIS A 5 16.83 7.01 -18.76
CA HIS A 5 16.76 5.74 -18.04
C HIS A 5 16.94 6.00 -16.53
N ILE A 6 16.05 5.41 -15.75
CA ILE A 6 16.07 5.53 -14.29
C ILE A 6 16.22 4.15 -13.68
N THR A 7 17.26 3.97 -12.89
CA THR A 7 17.49 2.75 -12.12
C THR A 7 17.02 2.98 -10.68
N MET A 8 16.17 2.09 -10.18
CA MET A 8 15.62 2.14 -8.83
C MET A 8 16.08 0.93 -8.03
N ILE A 9 16.40 1.16 -6.78
CA ILE A 9 16.80 0.10 -5.85
C ILE A 9 15.69 -0.12 -4.84
N GLY A 10 15.14 -1.32 -4.86
CA GLY A 10 14.07 -1.75 -3.97
C GLY A 10 12.69 -1.74 -4.62
N ALA A 11 11.97 -2.85 -4.48
CA ALA A 11 10.59 -3.04 -4.94
C ALA A 11 9.65 -3.29 -3.75
N GLY A 12 9.73 -2.41 -2.75
CA GLY A 12 8.76 -2.36 -1.66
C GLY A 12 7.42 -1.80 -2.14
N LEU A 13 6.82 -0.90 -1.40
CA LEU A 13 5.58 -0.25 -1.82
C LEU A 13 5.83 1.03 -2.62
N ALA A 14 6.78 1.85 -2.17
CA ALA A 14 7.08 3.14 -2.79
C ALA A 14 7.75 3.00 -4.17
N GLY A 15 8.67 2.06 -4.32
CA GLY A 15 9.41 1.85 -5.58
C GLY A 15 8.50 1.59 -6.77
N PRO A 16 7.66 0.54 -6.74
CA PRO A 16 6.73 0.25 -7.84
C PRO A 16 5.73 1.37 -8.13
N VAL A 17 5.23 2.07 -7.13
CA VAL A 17 4.33 3.22 -7.32
C VAL A 17 5.06 4.34 -8.07
N MET A 18 6.26 4.72 -7.62
CA MET A 18 7.07 5.74 -8.28
C MET A 18 7.43 5.32 -9.71
N ALA A 19 7.80 4.05 -9.91
CA ALA A 19 8.12 3.51 -11.23
C ALA A 19 6.92 3.64 -12.19
N SER A 20 5.71 3.37 -11.71
CA SER A 20 4.49 3.50 -12.51
C SER A 20 4.26 4.96 -12.96
N TYR A 21 4.40 5.92 -12.06
CA TYR A 21 4.29 7.34 -12.41
C TYR A 21 5.34 7.77 -13.44
N LEU A 22 6.59 7.38 -13.23
CA LEU A 22 7.68 7.74 -14.13
C LEU A 22 7.55 7.08 -15.50
N ALA A 23 7.07 5.83 -15.53
CA ALA A 23 6.82 5.14 -16.79
C ALA A 23 5.71 5.83 -17.61
N GLU A 24 4.65 6.32 -16.97
CA GLU A 24 3.61 7.10 -17.64
C GLU A 24 4.14 8.41 -18.21
N LEU A 25 5.15 9.00 -17.56
CA LEU A 25 5.85 10.19 -18.06
C LEU A 25 6.84 9.88 -19.20
N GLY A 26 7.03 8.61 -19.55
CA GLY A 26 7.85 8.17 -20.66
C GLY A 26 9.29 7.81 -20.32
N TYR A 27 9.64 7.74 -19.04
CA TYR A 27 10.96 7.26 -18.62
C TYR A 27 11.07 5.73 -18.80
N SER A 28 12.28 5.27 -19.09
CA SER A 28 12.62 3.84 -19.03
C SER A 28 13.03 3.48 -17.61
N ILE A 29 12.38 2.50 -17.01
CA ILE A 29 12.60 2.17 -15.60
C ILE A 29 13.17 0.76 -15.45
N GLU A 30 14.19 0.65 -14.62
CA GLU A 30 14.76 -0.61 -14.18
C GLU A 30 14.73 -0.67 -12.63
N ILE A 31 14.16 -1.74 -12.07
CA ILE A 31 14.07 -1.92 -10.61
C ILE A 31 14.90 -3.14 -10.20
N HIS A 32 15.80 -2.94 -9.23
CA HIS A 32 16.57 -4.00 -8.60
C HIS A 32 16.03 -4.31 -7.20
N GLU A 33 15.58 -5.55 -6.99
CA GLU A 33 15.06 -6.04 -5.71
C GLU A 33 15.87 -7.25 -5.26
N LYS A 34 16.36 -7.19 -4.02
CA LYS A 34 17.17 -8.29 -3.47
C LYS A 34 16.37 -9.51 -3.02
N ARG A 35 15.08 -9.34 -2.76
CA ARG A 35 14.19 -10.43 -2.33
C ARG A 35 13.72 -11.22 -3.54
N HIS A 36 13.37 -12.49 -3.30
CA HIS A 36 12.71 -13.30 -4.32
C HIS A 36 11.36 -12.70 -4.72
N ASP A 37 10.93 -12.96 -5.94
CA ASP A 37 9.63 -12.55 -6.43
C ASP A 37 8.52 -13.11 -5.54
N MET A 38 7.78 -12.24 -4.89
CA MET A 38 6.72 -12.60 -3.94
C MET A 38 5.53 -13.31 -4.59
N ARG A 39 5.42 -13.22 -5.92
CA ARG A 39 4.38 -13.94 -6.68
C ARG A 39 4.72 -15.42 -6.84
N LEU A 40 6.00 -15.77 -6.78
CA LEU A 40 6.52 -17.12 -7.03
C LEU A 40 6.81 -17.89 -5.76
N VAL A 41 7.05 -17.21 -4.64
CA VAL A 41 7.43 -17.83 -3.37
C VAL A 41 6.37 -17.52 -2.33
N GLU A 42 5.79 -18.55 -1.73
CA GLU A 42 5.01 -18.34 -0.52
C GLU A 42 5.93 -17.78 0.56
N GLN A 43 5.57 -16.61 1.07
CA GLN A 43 6.30 -16.06 2.20
C GLN A 43 6.05 -16.96 3.42
N SER A 44 7.05 -17.77 3.75
CA SER A 44 7.07 -18.44 5.03
C SER A 44 6.98 -17.39 6.12
N ALA A 45 5.88 -17.40 6.86
CA ALA A 45 5.70 -16.98 8.24
C ALA A 45 6.50 -15.75 8.77
N GLY A 46 6.98 -14.86 7.92
CA GLY A 46 7.29 -13.50 8.35
C GLY A 46 5.99 -12.85 8.78
N ARG A 47 5.99 -12.13 9.87
CA ARG A 47 4.80 -11.46 10.40
C ARG A 47 4.07 -10.74 9.27
N SER A 48 2.91 -11.28 8.89
CA SER A 48 2.00 -10.62 7.97
C SER A 48 1.48 -9.37 8.66
N ILE A 49 2.00 -8.21 8.26
CA ILE A 49 1.58 -6.94 8.82
C ILE A 49 0.53 -6.37 7.87
N ASN A 50 -0.64 -6.03 8.43
CA ASN A 50 -1.61 -5.23 7.74
C ASN A 50 -1.20 -3.76 7.81
N LEU A 51 -1.41 -3.07 6.71
CA LEU A 51 -1.17 -1.64 6.60
C LEU A 51 -2.48 -0.87 6.75
N ALA A 52 -2.36 0.34 7.24
CA ALA A 52 -3.44 1.31 7.21
C ALA A 52 -3.30 2.16 5.94
N LEU A 53 -4.25 1.98 5.01
CA LEU A 53 -4.28 2.70 3.75
C LEU A 53 -5.14 3.95 3.91
N SER A 54 -4.51 5.11 3.79
CA SER A 54 -5.16 6.41 3.87
C SER A 54 -5.67 6.89 2.51
N LYS A 55 -6.42 7.99 2.52
CA LYS A 55 -6.89 8.64 1.28
C LYS A 55 -5.75 8.98 0.32
N ARG A 56 -4.59 9.40 0.83
CA ARG A 56 -3.40 9.69 -0.01
C ARG A 56 -2.91 8.44 -0.73
N GLY A 57 -2.83 7.32 -0.02
CA GLY A 57 -2.45 6.04 -0.62
C GLY A 57 -3.47 5.58 -1.66
N ILE A 58 -4.76 5.70 -1.38
CA ILE A 58 -5.83 5.38 -2.32
C ILE A 58 -5.72 6.22 -3.59
N ASN A 59 -5.49 7.52 -3.46
CA ASN A 59 -5.35 8.39 -4.62
C ASN A 59 -4.16 7.99 -5.49
N ALA A 60 -3.01 7.66 -4.88
CA ALA A 60 -1.85 7.15 -5.61
C ALA A 60 -2.16 5.86 -6.37
N LEU A 61 -2.86 4.92 -5.74
CA LEU A 61 -3.26 3.65 -6.37
C LEU A 61 -4.25 3.85 -7.52
N LYS A 62 -5.15 4.83 -7.40
CA LYS A 62 -6.05 5.22 -8.50
C LYS A 62 -5.29 5.82 -9.67
N ASP A 63 -4.33 6.71 -9.38
CA ASP A 63 -3.54 7.38 -10.41
C ASP A 63 -2.74 6.38 -11.26
N ILE A 64 -2.20 5.35 -10.66
CA ILE A 64 -1.45 4.30 -11.38
C ILE A 64 -2.32 3.15 -11.89
N GLY A 65 -3.64 3.22 -11.69
CA GLY A 65 -4.60 2.30 -12.29
C GLY A 65 -4.73 0.92 -11.63
N VAL A 66 -4.25 0.74 -10.40
CA VAL A 66 -4.32 -0.56 -9.70
C VAL A 66 -5.38 -0.61 -8.60
N PHE A 67 -6.05 0.49 -8.31
CA PHE A 67 -7.00 0.59 -7.20
C PHE A 67 -8.13 -0.44 -7.26
N GLU A 68 -8.70 -0.68 -8.44
CA GLU A 68 -9.81 -1.62 -8.60
C GLU A 68 -9.41 -3.08 -8.27
N LYS A 69 -8.14 -3.44 -8.44
CA LYS A 69 -7.60 -4.75 -8.04
C LYS A 69 -7.43 -4.87 -6.53
N ILE A 70 -7.22 -3.75 -5.86
CA ILE A 70 -6.93 -3.70 -4.42
C ILE A 70 -8.21 -3.54 -3.60
N LYS A 71 -9.17 -2.80 -4.10
CA LYS A 71 -10.43 -2.46 -3.44
C LYS A 71 -11.16 -3.66 -2.78
N PRO A 72 -11.29 -4.84 -3.41
CA PRO A 72 -11.98 -5.97 -2.79
C PRO A 72 -11.29 -6.50 -1.54
N MET A 73 -10.01 -6.21 -1.35
CA MET A 73 -9.21 -6.68 -0.21
C MET A 73 -9.09 -5.64 0.90
N MET A 74 -9.68 -4.46 0.72
CA MET A 74 -9.66 -3.38 1.70
C MET A 74 -10.75 -3.59 2.74
N MET A 75 -10.39 -3.45 4.02
CA MET A 75 -11.33 -3.52 5.14
C MET A 75 -11.42 -2.14 5.80
N PRO A 76 -12.62 -1.53 5.84
CA PRO A 76 -12.76 -0.20 6.45
C PRO A 76 -12.55 -0.24 7.96
N MET A 77 -11.84 0.76 8.46
CA MET A 77 -11.62 0.99 9.89
C MET A 77 -12.10 2.39 10.24
N VAL A 78 -13.11 2.50 11.07
CA VAL A 78 -13.71 3.78 11.45
C VAL A 78 -12.93 4.47 12.57
N GLY A 79 -12.17 3.73 13.35
CA GLY A 79 -11.39 4.23 14.47
C GLY A 79 -10.59 3.13 15.15
N ARG A 80 -10.01 3.50 16.27
CA ARG A 80 -9.30 2.55 17.13
C ARG A 80 -9.97 2.47 18.49
N MET A 81 -9.96 1.27 19.06
CA MET A 81 -10.43 1.07 20.43
C MET A 81 -9.28 1.35 21.39
N ILE A 82 -9.52 2.26 22.32
CA ILE A 82 -8.55 2.60 23.37
C ILE A 82 -8.93 1.87 24.65
N HIS A 83 -7.99 1.12 25.19
CA HIS A 83 -8.10 0.48 26.50
C HIS A 83 -7.23 1.24 27.49
N GLU A 84 -7.88 1.87 28.47
CA GLU A 84 -7.18 2.61 29.51
C GLU A 84 -6.77 1.67 30.65
N SER A 85 -5.78 2.10 31.44
CA SER A 85 -5.26 1.32 32.56
C SER A 85 -6.27 1.09 33.68
N ASP A 86 -7.32 1.89 33.76
CA ASP A 86 -8.43 1.76 34.71
C ASP A 86 -9.52 0.79 34.24
N GLY A 87 -9.36 0.19 33.04
CA GLY A 87 -10.31 -0.73 32.44
C GLY A 87 -11.37 -0.08 31.54
N ASN A 88 -11.37 1.23 31.42
CA ASN A 88 -12.27 1.92 30.49
C ASN A 88 -11.88 1.65 29.03
N ILE A 89 -12.89 1.50 28.18
CA ILE A 89 -12.73 1.26 26.75
C ILE A 89 -13.55 2.30 25.99
N HIS A 90 -12.91 2.97 25.05
CA HIS A 90 -13.64 3.91 24.18
C HIS A 90 -13.10 3.88 22.74
N LEU A 91 -13.99 4.19 21.80
CA LEU A 91 -13.66 4.26 20.37
C LEU A 91 -13.17 5.66 20.02
N GLN A 92 -11.94 5.76 19.53
CA GLN A 92 -11.42 6.99 18.94
C GLN A 92 -11.57 6.91 17.42
N LYS A 93 -12.49 7.68 16.88
CA LYS A 93 -12.71 7.74 15.42
C LYS A 93 -11.55 8.42 14.71
N TYR A 94 -11.24 7.95 13.50
CA TYR A 94 -10.22 8.56 12.64
C TYR A 94 -10.69 9.83 11.95
N GLY A 95 -11.99 10.04 11.83
CA GLY A 95 -12.56 11.21 11.22
C GLY A 95 -13.86 11.63 11.88
N GLN A 96 -14.39 12.79 11.48
CA GLN A 96 -15.64 13.32 12.03
C GLN A 96 -16.88 12.82 11.28
N LYS A 97 -16.72 12.42 10.01
CA LYS A 97 -17.78 11.91 9.14
C LYS A 97 -17.68 10.40 9.00
N ALA A 98 -18.81 9.75 8.80
CA ALA A 98 -18.87 8.30 8.58
C ALA A 98 -18.04 7.83 7.37
N SER A 99 -17.85 8.69 6.37
CA SER A 99 -17.03 8.44 5.20
C SER A 99 -15.53 8.62 5.42
N GLU A 100 -15.13 9.21 6.56
CA GLU A 100 -13.72 9.45 6.89
C GLU A 100 -13.16 8.25 7.63
N VAL A 101 -12.80 7.23 6.87
CA VAL A 101 -12.22 5.98 7.36
C VAL A 101 -10.87 5.73 6.70
N ILE A 102 -10.04 4.96 7.38
CA ILE A 102 -8.86 4.35 6.77
C ILE A 102 -9.14 2.88 6.52
N TYR A 103 -8.32 2.23 5.69
CA TYR A 103 -8.55 0.85 5.32
C TYR A 103 -7.39 -0.04 5.74
N SER A 104 -7.71 -1.19 6.30
CA SER A 104 -6.74 -2.25 6.53
C SER A 104 -6.54 -3.05 5.26
N ILE A 105 -5.29 -3.29 4.90
CA ILE A 105 -4.94 -4.14 3.77
C ILE A 105 -3.68 -4.94 4.07
N SER A 106 -3.61 -6.17 3.59
CA SER A 106 -2.39 -6.97 3.68
C SER A 106 -1.25 -6.32 2.91
N ARG A 107 -0.13 -6.08 3.59
CA ARG A 107 1.08 -5.55 2.96
C ARG A 107 1.58 -6.46 1.84
N ALA A 108 1.57 -7.78 2.07
CA ALA A 108 2.01 -8.75 1.08
C ALA A 108 1.14 -8.70 -0.18
N PHE A 109 -0.17 -8.65 -0.01
CA PHE A 109 -1.09 -8.55 -1.13
C PHE A 109 -0.89 -7.25 -1.93
N LEU A 110 -0.78 -6.12 -1.24
CA LEU A 110 -0.53 -4.82 -1.87
C LEU A 110 0.79 -4.83 -2.65
N ASN A 111 1.85 -5.34 -2.06
CA ASN A 111 3.17 -5.41 -2.70
C ASN A 111 3.17 -6.33 -3.93
N LYS A 112 2.46 -7.46 -3.86
CA LYS A 112 2.32 -8.37 -5.02
C LYS A 112 1.56 -7.74 -6.18
N THR A 113 0.60 -6.87 -5.88
CA THR A 113 -0.25 -6.21 -6.89
C THR A 113 0.49 -5.06 -7.59
N LEU A 114 1.39 -4.41 -6.89
CA LEU A 114 2.20 -3.33 -7.44
C LEU A 114 3.30 -3.86 -8.36
#